data_f8d9ca95fc363a588898f1c6eeebe89d
#
_entry.id   f8d9ca95fc363a588898f1c6eeebe89d
#
_cell.length_a   1.000
_cell.length_b   1.000
_cell.length_c   1.000
_cell.angle_alpha   90.00
_cell.angle_beta   90.00
_cell.angle_gamma   90.00
#
_symmetry.space_group_name_H-M   'P 1'
#
loop_
_entity.id
_entity.type
_entity.pdbx_description
1 polymer ?
#
loop_
_entity_poly.entity_id
_entity_poly.type
_entity_poly.pdbx_seq_one_letter_code
_entity_poly.pdbx_strand_id
1 'polypeptide(L)'
;MKKSDLFSGILASILLLAMTACSSDEDVIYDQNLDCKYTWQNLDPQYDFLVSNTTDDKTITSYGDVITRVEFNTSVSLSPEQVFADYLPISEDNCMMFENSLKNNDTNYACYSQCYKGVRVWYCGCDCYFDQNDQLEKIEGKVVPVNNLDVNPTISESKAMEILINALHSDYDINYVSLGLFVVPFFADGKIDVHLAYLHEQYEGCFGIYRTFIDAHSGEILSCDLR
;
A
#
# COMPACT_ATOMS: atom_id res chain seq x y z
N MET A 1 41.25 25.39 -43.19
CA MET A 1 40.59 24.05 -43.13
C MET A 1 39.96 23.93 -41.74
N LYS A 2 38.66 23.91 -41.65
CA LYS A 2 37.88 23.91 -40.40
C LYS A 2 37.81 22.51 -39.77
N LYS A 3 38.26 22.40 -38.52
CA LYS A 3 38.25 21.15 -37.69
C LYS A 3 36.95 21.05 -36.85
N SER A 4 35.80 21.42 -37.37
CA SER A 4 34.56 21.45 -36.56
C SER A 4 33.48 20.44 -36.98
N ASP A 5 33.65 19.71 -38.07
CA ASP A 5 32.52 18.91 -38.61
C ASP A 5 32.59 17.40 -38.32
N LEU A 6 33.66 16.95 -37.61
CA LEU A 6 33.82 15.50 -37.33
C LEU A 6 33.20 15.02 -36.00
N PHE A 7 32.88 15.95 -35.10
CA PHE A 7 32.32 15.57 -33.79
C PHE A 7 30.78 15.52 -33.74
N SER A 8 30.10 16.12 -34.71
CA SER A 8 28.66 16.16 -34.75
C SER A 8 28.01 14.83 -35.25
N GLY A 9 28.76 14.05 -36.03
CA GLY A 9 28.24 12.79 -36.60
C GLY A 9 28.27 11.59 -35.64
N ILE A 10 29.16 11.60 -34.66
CA ILE A 10 29.33 10.46 -33.72
C ILE A 10 28.32 10.52 -32.57
N LEU A 11 27.92 11.73 -32.16
CA LEU A 11 26.93 11.89 -31.07
C LEU A 11 25.50 11.50 -31.51
N ALA A 12 25.16 11.73 -32.79
CA ALA A 12 23.85 11.35 -33.35
C ALA A 12 23.68 9.84 -33.50
N SER A 13 24.78 9.11 -33.76
CA SER A 13 24.74 7.66 -33.93
C SER A 13 24.65 6.90 -32.60
N ILE A 14 25.17 7.48 -31.50
CA ILE A 14 25.08 6.86 -30.16
C ILE A 14 23.69 7.06 -29.57
N LEU A 15 23.01 8.16 -29.90
CA LEU A 15 21.64 8.41 -29.40
C LEU A 15 20.60 7.54 -30.13
N LEU A 16 20.85 7.13 -31.38
CA LEU A 16 19.95 6.26 -32.14
C LEU A 16 20.05 4.78 -31.72
N LEU A 17 21.22 4.36 -31.22
CA LEU A 17 21.42 2.97 -30.75
C LEU A 17 20.82 2.72 -29.35
N ALA A 18 20.56 3.77 -28.57
CA ALA A 18 19.92 3.65 -27.25
C ALA A 18 18.37 3.52 -27.34
N MET A 19 17.77 3.84 -28.50
CA MET A 19 16.31 3.75 -28.68
C MET A 19 15.85 2.43 -29.34
N THR A 20 16.78 1.57 -29.78
CA THR A 20 16.41 0.29 -30.40
C THR A 20 16.57 -0.92 -29.47
N ALA A 21 16.94 -0.70 -28.23
CA ALA A 21 17.12 -1.79 -27.26
C ALA A 21 15.84 -2.10 -26.44
N CYS A 22 14.73 -1.41 -26.69
CA CYS A 22 13.45 -1.67 -26.02
C CYS A 22 12.35 -2.17 -26.96
N SER A 23 12.70 -2.83 -28.05
CA SER A 23 11.73 -3.50 -28.92
C SER A 23 12.04 -4.98 -29.07
N SER A 24 11.89 -5.72 -28.01
CA SER A 24 11.48 -7.12 -28.14
C SER A 24 10.01 -7.17 -27.78
N ASP A 25 9.15 -7.00 -28.79
CA ASP A 25 7.74 -7.34 -28.78
C ASP A 25 7.58 -8.86 -28.60
N GLU A 26 7.95 -9.39 -27.46
CA GLU A 26 7.34 -10.59 -26.94
C GLU A 26 6.37 -10.08 -25.87
N ASP A 27 5.10 -9.87 -26.33
CA ASP A 27 3.96 -9.76 -25.44
C ASP A 27 4.01 -10.96 -24.51
N VAL A 28 4.53 -10.76 -23.29
CA VAL A 28 4.34 -11.72 -22.21
C VAL A 28 2.84 -11.70 -21.94
N ILE A 29 2.14 -12.60 -22.63
CA ILE A 29 0.71 -12.80 -22.42
C ILE A 29 0.59 -13.39 -21.02
N TYR A 30 0.50 -12.51 -20.01
CA TYR A 30 -0.08 -12.93 -18.76
C TYR A 30 -1.46 -13.49 -19.07
N ASP A 31 -1.68 -14.74 -18.69
CA ASP A 31 -3.01 -15.29 -18.72
C ASP A 31 -3.88 -14.41 -17.79
N GLN A 32 -4.64 -13.48 -18.41
CA GLN A 32 -5.54 -12.56 -17.72
C GLN A 32 -6.71 -13.29 -17.03
N ASN A 33 -6.66 -14.62 -17.00
CA ASN A 33 -7.68 -15.51 -16.43
C ASN A 33 -7.29 -16.08 -15.06
N LEU A 34 -6.35 -15.43 -14.30
CA LEU A 34 -6.24 -15.75 -12.88
C LEU A 34 -7.57 -15.43 -12.21
N ASP A 35 -8.25 -16.45 -11.73
CA ASP A 35 -9.50 -16.32 -10.97
C ASP A 35 -9.18 -15.74 -9.60
N CYS A 36 -9.14 -14.42 -9.52
CA CYS A 36 -8.86 -13.69 -8.29
C CYS A 36 -10.16 -13.30 -7.61
N LYS A 37 -10.23 -13.45 -6.30
CA LYS A 37 -11.40 -13.11 -5.48
C LYS A 37 -11.72 -11.60 -5.55
N TYR A 38 -10.69 -10.76 -5.60
CA TYR A 38 -10.80 -9.32 -5.64
C TYR A 38 -10.01 -8.73 -6.81
N THR A 39 -10.45 -7.60 -7.30
CA THR A 39 -9.64 -6.75 -8.18
C THR A 39 -8.75 -5.83 -7.33
N TRP A 40 -7.71 -5.29 -7.91
CA TRP A 40 -6.85 -4.34 -7.21
C TRP A 40 -7.60 -3.08 -6.75
N GLN A 41 -8.65 -2.66 -7.45
CA GLN A 41 -9.53 -1.54 -7.09
C GLN A 41 -10.18 -1.74 -5.71
N ASN A 42 -10.33 -2.99 -5.28
CA ASN A 42 -10.82 -3.31 -3.95
C ASN A 42 -9.81 -3.02 -2.82
N LEU A 43 -8.56 -2.71 -3.13
CA LEU A 43 -7.54 -2.30 -2.14
C LEU A 43 -7.62 -0.81 -1.78
N ASP A 44 -8.24 -0.01 -2.65
CA ASP A 44 -8.38 1.42 -2.46
C ASP A 44 -9.82 1.84 -2.74
N PRO A 45 -10.64 2.06 -1.70
CA PRO A 45 -12.02 2.44 -1.88
C PRO A 45 -12.08 3.78 -2.58
N GLN A 46 -12.95 3.90 -3.59
CA GLN A 46 -13.27 5.19 -4.17
C GLN A 46 -14.06 5.98 -3.12
N TYR A 47 -13.49 7.09 -2.66
CA TYR A 47 -14.01 7.93 -1.58
C TYR A 47 -15.22 8.80 -2.03
N ASP A 48 -16.14 8.25 -2.81
CA ASP A 48 -17.27 8.99 -3.37
C ASP A 48 -18.27 9.48 -2.31
N PHE A 49 -18.19 8.93 -1.07
CA PHE A 49 -19.13 9.25 0.00
C PHE A 49 -18.45 9.37 1.37
N LEU A 50 -17.63 10.42 1.53
CA LEU A 50 -17.08 10.75 2.84
C LEU A 50 -18.16 11.36 3.72
N VAL A 51 -18.26 10.88 4.95
CA VAL A 51 -19.14 11.43 5.99
C VAL A 51 -18.29 12.10 7.05
N SER A 52 -18.63 13.34 7.40
CA SER A 52 -17.96 14.09 8.47
C SER A 52 -18.89 14.21 9.67
N ASN A 53 -18.39 13.79 10.84
CA ASN A 53 -19.05 13.95 12.14
C ASN A 53 -18.27 14.96 12.97
N THR A 54 -18.91 16.09 13.29
CA THR A 54 -18.29 17.18 14.07
C THR A 54 -18.83 17.17 15.50
N THR A 55 -17.91 17.27 16.44
CA THR A 55 -18.15 17.49 17.86
C THR A 55 -17.55 18.83 18.29
N ASP A 56 -17.66 19.21 19.58
CA ASP A 56 -17.12 20.46 20.08
C ASP A 56 -15.58 20.53 20.01
N ASP A 57 -14.92 19.39 20.02
CA ASP A 57 -13.45 19.27 20.07
C ASP A 57 -12.80 18.86 18.74
N LYS A 58 -13.53 18.16 17.86
CA LYS A 58 -12.96 17.61 16.61
C LYS A 58 -14.00 17.32 15.53
N THR A 59 -13.50 17.15 14.30
CA THR A 59 -14.24 16.59 13.18
C THR A 59 -13.57 15.30 12.74
N ILE A 60 -14.33 14.20 12.65
CA ILE A 60 -13.88 12.91 12.10
C ILE A 60 -14.53 12.73 10.74
N THR A 61 -13.71 12.49 9.71
CA THR A 61 -14.16 12.14 8.36
C THR A 61 -13.85 10.67 8.10
N SER A 62 -14.86 9.93 7.64
CA SER A 62 -14.77 8.50 7.38
C SER A 62 -15.51 8.09 6.12
N TYR A 63 -15.15 6.92 5.58
CA TYR A 63 -15.87 6.17 4.57
C TYR A 63 -16.33 4.86 5.23
N GLY A 64 -17.62 4.72 5.55
CA GLY A 64 -18.07 3.64 6.41
C GLY A 64 -17.28 3.62 7.73
N ASP A 65 -16.66 2.48 8.02
CA ASP A 65 -15.83 2.29 9.23
C ASP A 65 -14.36 2.71 9.04
N VAL A 66 -13.97 3.15 7.84
CA VAL A 66 -12.59 3.60 7.55
C VAL A 66 -12.45 5.06 7.89
N ILE A 67 -11.59 5.37 8.84
CA ILE A 67 -11.27 6.75 9.19
C ILE A 67 -10.22 7.27 8.21
N THR A 68 -10.52 8.43 7.60
CA THR A 68 -9.62 9.07 6.64
C THR A 68 -9.02 10.36 7.16
N ARG A 69 -9.68 11.02 8.12
CA ARG A 69 -9.21 12.28 8.70
C ARG A 69 -9.78 12.50 10.09
N VAL A 70 -8.96 13.02 10.98
CA VAL A 70 -9.37 13.64 12.24
C VAL A 70 -8.78 15.03 12.30
N GLU A 71 -9.58 16.05 12.51
CA GLU A 71 -9.17 17.45 12.61
C GLU A 71 -9.64 18.01 13.94
N PHE A 72 -8.74 18.55 14.73
CA PHE A 72 -9.03 19.14 16.03
C PHE A 72 -9.42 20.61 15.89
N ASN A 73 -10.48 21.04 16.55
CA ASN A 73 -10.92 22.44 16.56
C ASN A 73 -9.89 23.37 17.25
N THR A 74 -9.09 22.78 18.14
CA THR A 74 -7.95 23.42 18.79
C THR A 74 -6.86 22.38 18.88
N SER A 75 -5.61 22.74 18.57
CA SER A 75 -4.46 21.83 18.67
C SER A 75 -4.38 21.20 20.06
N VAL A 76 -4.11 19.90 20.11
CA VAL A 76 -4.11 19.13 21.37
C VAL A 76 -2.69 18.70 21.74
N SER A 77 -2.40 18.78 23.05
CA SER A 77 -1.11 18.34 23.61
C SER A 77 -1.17 16.85 23.97
N LEU A 78 -1.49 16.02 23.00
CA LEU A 78 -1.53 14.56 23.12
C LEU A 78 -0.51 13.95 22.17
N SER A 79 0.10 12.83 22.56
CA SER A 79 0.88 12.06 21.62
C SER A 79 -0.05 11.36 20.62
N PRO A 80 0.43 11.08 19.38
CA PRO A 80 -0.36 10.32 18.43
C PRO A 80 -0.89 9.00 19.00
N GLU A 81 -0.09 8.28 19.77
CA GLU A 81 -0.47 7.00 20.38
C GLU A 81 -1.65 7.16 21.36
N GLN A 82 -1.69 8.27 22.12
CA GLN A 82 -2.82 8.56 23.00
C GLN A 82 -4.07 8.87 22.19
N VAL A 83 -3.93 9.64 21.09
CA VAL A 83 -5.06 9.91 20.19
C VAL A 83 -5.58 8.63 19.57
N PHE A 84 -4.72 7.72 19.13
CA PHE A 84 -5.15 6.44 18.60
C PHE A 84 -5.90 5.60 19.63
N ALA A 85 -5.45 5.57 20.87
CA ALA A 85 -6.11 4.84 21.95
C ALA A 85 -7.46 5.45 22.34
N ASP A 86 -7.55 6.78 22.42
CA ASP A 86 -8.68 7.48 23.03
C ASP A 86 -9.76 7.91 22.01
N TYR A 87 -9.38 8.14 20.76
CA TYR A 87 -10.24 8.80 19.78
C TYR A 87 -10.54 7.99 18.52
N LEU A 88 -9.79 6.92 18.22
CA LEU A 88 -10.09 6.06 17.09
C LEU A 88 -10.84 4.80 17.56
N PRO A 89 -11.93 4.42 16.89
CA PRO A 89 -12.73 3.24 17.25
C PRO A 89 -12.08 1.94 16.75
N ILE A 90 -10.79 1.76 17.03
CA ILE A 90 -10.03 0.53 16.74
C ILE A 90 -9.85 -0.27 18.01
N SER A 91 -9.83 -1.60 17.90
CA SER A 91 -9.60 -2.48 19.05
C SER A 91 -8.17 -2.34 19.59
N GLU A 92 -7.96 -2.75 20.85
CA GLU A 92 -6.64 -2.77 21.49
C GLU A 92 -5.59 -3.64 20.79
N ASP A 93 -6.03 -4.58 19.96
CA ASP A 93 -5.16 -5.40 19.11
C ASP A 93 -4.53 -4.59 17.94
N ASN A 94 -5.10 -3.40 17.63
CA ASN A 94 -4.54 -2.48 16.64
C ASN A 94 -3.56 -1.52 17.32
N CYS A 95 -2.49 -1.20 16.61
CA CYS A 95 -1.52 -0.19 17.05
C CYS A 95 -0.99 0.59 15.85
N MET A 96 -0.42 1.76 16.14
CA MET A 96 0.26 2.59 15.15
C MET A 96 1.77 2.53 15.39
N MET A 97 2.49 2.12 14.37
CA MET A 97 3.94 2.01 14.40
C MET A 97 4.54 3.23 13.72
N PHE A 98 5.36 3.97 14.46
CA PHE A 98 6.09 5.12 13.93
C PHE A 98 7.02 4.68 12.79
N GLU A 99 6.98 5.40 11.66
CA GLU A 99 7.82 5.17 10.49
C GLU A 99 8.90 6.24 10.34
N ASN A 100 8.48 7.47 10.27
CA ASN A 100 9.37 8.62 10.12
C ASN A 100 8.69 9.92 10.51
N SER A 101 9.45 11.02 10.57
CA SER A 101 8.93 12.36 10.75
C SER A 101 9.73 13.38 9.96
N LEU A 102 9.09 14.48 9.63
CA LEU A 102 9.72 15.65 9.01
C LEU A 102 9.33 16.90 9.79
N LYS A 103 10.33 17.67 10.24
CA LYS A 103 10.13 18.99 10.85
C LYS A 103 11.04 20.02 10.19
N ASN A 104 10.44 21.04 9.60
CA ASN A 104 11.10 22.21 9.07
C ASN A 104 10.24 23.46 9.35
N ASN A 105 10.58 24.60 8.76
CA ASN A 105 9.86 25.87 9.03
C ASN A 105 8.40 25.87 8.59
N ASP A 106 8.05 25.04 7.58
CA ASP A 106 6.73 25.06 6.95
C ASP A 106 5.93 23.77 7.21
N THR A 107 6.60 22.72 7.69
CA THR A 107 6.00 21.39 7.80
C THR A 107 6.49 20.69 9.05
N ASN A 108 5.53 20.19 9.84
CA ASN A 108 5.80 19.38 11.03
C ASN A 108 4.83 18.21 11.05
N TYR A 109 5.28 17.01 10.65
CA TYR A 109 4.44 15.83 10.65
C TYR A 109 5.22 14.56 11.01
N ALA A 110 4.49 13.53 11.43
CA ALA A 110 4.99 12.17 11.67
C ALA A 110 4.08 11.14 11.00
N CYS A 111 4.70 10.16 10.34
CA CYS A 111 4.01 9.08 9.65
C CYS A 111 3.95 7.83 10.51
N TYR A 112 2.82 7.17 10.50
CA TYR A 112 2.56 5.93 11.21
C TYR A 112 1.93 4.87 10.30
N SER A 113 2.40 3.63 10.39
CA SER A 113 1.72 2.47 9.78
C SER A 113 0.82 1.79 10.80
N GLN A 114 -0.36 1.39 10.36
CA GLN A 114 -1.24 0.57 11.18
C GLN A 114 -0.73 -0.87 11.26
N CYS A 115 -0.77 -1.45 12.47
CA CYS A 115 -0.51 -2.85 12.72
C CYS A 115 -1.68 -3.48 13.48
N TYR A 116 -1.90 -4.77 13.28
CA TYR A 116 -2.83 -5.58 14.04
C TYR A 116 -2.14 -6.82 14.58
N LYS A 117 -2.13 -6.99 15.91
CA LYS A 117 -1.37 -8.07 16.60
C LYS A 117 0.08 -8.20 16.11
N GLY A 118 0.72 -7.07 15.82
CA GLY A 118 2.10 -7.01 15.36
C GLY A 118 2.30 -7.23 13.85
N VAL A 119 1.26 -7.53 13.07
CA VAL A 119 1.32 -7.66 11.62
C VAL A 119 0.89 -6.33 10.98
N ARG A 120 1.67 -5.83 10.00
CA ARG A 120 1.33 -4.60 9.28
C ARG A 120 0.01 -4.73 8.52
N VAL A 121 -0.80 -3.67 8.57
CA VAL A 121 -2.00 -3.55 7.73
C VAL A 121 -1.61 -2.86 6.43
N TRP A 122 -1.85 -3.53 5.32
CA TRP A 122 -1.41 -3.09 4.00
C TRP A 122 -2.04 -1.77 3.59
N TYR A 123 -1.20 -0.81 3.19
CA TYR A 123 -1.60 0.56 2.82
C TYR A 123 -2.49 1.27 3.84
N CYS A 124 -2.41 0.88 5.12
CA CYS A 124 -3.11 1.55 6.20
C CYS A 124 -2.14 2.20 7.17
N GLY A 125 -2.52 3.37 7.62
CA GLY A 125 -1.73 4.22 8.50
C GLY A 125 -2.18 5.66 8.38
N CYS A 126 -1.41 6.56 8.94
CA CYS A 126 -1.73 7.98 8.91
C CYS A 126 -0.53 8.88 9.10
N ASP A 127 -0.70 10.12 8.67
CA ASP A 127 0.19 11.24 8.93
C ASP A 127 -0.42 12.11 10.01
N CYS A 128 0.34 12.39 11.06
CA CYS A 128 -0.02 13.29 12.14
C CYS A 128 0.65 14.63 11.93
N TYR A 129 -0.12 15.70 11.82
CA TYR A 129 0.35 17.06 11.59
C TYR A 129 0.33 17.87 12.87
N PHE A 130 1.40 18.59 13.12
CA PHE A 130 1.59 19.37 14.35
C PHE A 130 1.76 20.86 14.03
N ASP A 131 1.31 21.70 14.95
CA ASP A 131 1.54 23.14 14.90
C ASP A 131 3.00 23.52 15.24
N GLN A 132 3.27 24.84 15.29
CA GLN A 132 4.61 25.35 15.62
C GLN A 132 5.03 25.08 17.09
N ASN A 133 4.08 24.73 17.96
CA ASN A 133 4.31 24.40 19.36
C ASN A 133 4.35 22.90 19.62
N ASP A 134 4.45 22.07 18.54
CA ASP A 134 4.40 20.61 18.59
C ASP A 134 3.08 20.05 19.14
N GLN A 135 1.97 20.78 18.97
CA GLN A 135 0.64 20.32 19.32
C GLN A 135 -0.05 19.71 18.08
N LEU A 136 -0.74 18.60 18.27
CA LEU A 136 -1.41 17.87 17.19
C LEU A 136 -2.62 18.67 16.70
N GLU A 137 -2.64 18.98 15.40
CA GLU A 137 -3.74 19.69 14.74
C GLU A 137 -4.65 18.74 13.96
N LYS A 138 -4.04 17.75 13.31
CA LYS A 138 -4.74 16.92 12.33
C LYS A 138 -4.07 15.57 12.15
N ILE A 139 -4.89 14.56 11.85
CA ILE A 139 -4.48 13.23 11.40
C ILE A 139 -5.12 12.99 10.04
N GLU A 140 -4.34 12.56 9.05
CA GLU A 140 -4.84 12.16 7.73
C GLU A 140 -4.27 10.80 7.35
N GLY A 141 -5.09 9.95 6.71
CA GLY A 141 -4.65 8.64 6.25
C GLY A 141 -5.80 7.67 6.09
N LYS A 142 -5.49 6.39 6.14
CA LYS A 142 -6.46 5.31 6.06
C LYS A 142 -6.30 4.39 7.27
N VAL A 143 -7.24 4.46 8.21
CA VAL A 143 -7.26 3.61 9.40
C VAL A 143 -8.48 2.70 9.34
N VAL A 144 -8.23 1.39 9.35
CA VAL A 144 -9.25 0.35 9.18
C VAL A 144 -9.44 -0.41 10.49
N PRO A 145 -10.68 -0.56 10.99
CA PRO A 145 -10.92 -1.38 12.17
C PRO A 145 -10.72 -2.86 11.85
N VAL A 146 -9.62 -3.44 12.29
CA VAL A 146 -9.37 -4.88 12.19
C VAL A 146 -9.76 -5.54 13.50
N ASN A 147 -10.63 -6.55 13.42
CA ASN A 147 -11.17 -7.26 14.58
C ASN A 147 -11.23 -8.76 14.31
N ASN A 148 -10.94 -9.58 15.32
CA ASN A 148 -11.12 -11.03 15.31
C ASN A 148 -10.36 -11.80 14.19
N LEU A 149 -9.34 -11.20 13.58
CA LEU A 149 -8.50 -11.89 12.62
C LEU A 149 -7.48 -12.77 13.33
N ASP A 150 -7.34 -14.00 12.88
CA ASP A 150 -6.21 -14.85 13.26
C ASP A 150 -4.98 -14.43 12.44
N VAL A 151 -3.88 -14.11 13.12
CA VAL A 151 -2.62 -13.72 12.49
C VAL A 151 -1.58 -14.85 12.42
N ASN A 152 -2.00 -16.08 12.76
CA ASN A 152 -1.16 -17.26 12.64
C ASN A 152 -1.43 -17.94 11.28
N PRO A 153 -0.50 -17.91 10.32
CA PRO A 153 -0.73 -18.47 9.00
C PRO A 153 -0.87 -20.01 9.06
N THR A 154 -1.80 -20.56 8.30
CA THR A 154 -1.99 -22.02 8.15
C THR A 154 -1.05 -22.60 7.11
N ILE A 155 -0.74 -21.83 6.05
CA ILE A 155 0.24 -22.21 5.04
C ILE A 155 1.55 -21.44 5.25
N SER A 156 2.66 -22.01 4.82
CA SER A 156 3.95 -21.33 4.86
C SER A 156 4.11 -20.38 3.68
N GLU A 157 5.01 -19.40 3.83
CA GLU A 157 5.41 -18.48 2.74
C GLU A 157 5.91 -19.25 1.51
N SER A 158 6.69 -20.32 1.69
CA SER A 158 7.15 -21.17 0.59
C SER A 158 6.00 -21.86 -0.13
N LYS A 159 4.93 -22.23 0.60
CA LYS A 159 3.73 -22.83 0.00
C LYS A 159 2.92 -21.80 -0.78
N ALA A 160 2.83 -20.57 -0.29
CA ALA A 160 2.20 -19.45 -1.01
C ALA A 160 2.95 -19.17 -2.33
N MET A 161 4.29 -19.13 -2.30
CA MET A 161 5.11 -18.98 -3.51
C MET A 161 4.89 -20.13 -4.51
N GLU A 162 4.82 -21.38 -4.04
CA GLU A 162 4.51 -22.54 -4.91
C GLU A 162 3.15 -22.41 -5.59
N ILE A 163 2.13 -21.92 -4.85
CA ILE A 163 0.79 -21.66 -5.40
C ILE A 163 0.87 -20.61 -6.51
N LEU A 164 1.58 -19.51 -6.26
CA LEU A 164 1.76 -18.45 -7.24
C LEU A 164 2.42 -18.95 -8.53
N ILE A 165 3.55 -19.66 -8.42
CA ILE A 165 4.29 -20.18 -9.56
C ILE A 165 3.41 -21.15 -10.37
N ASN A 166 2.68 -22.03 -9.70
CA ASN A 166 1.78 -22.98 -10.37
C ASN A 166 0.60 -22.29 -11.08
N ALA A 167 0.08 -21.21 -10.52
CA ALA A 167 -1.06 -20.49 -11.10
C ALA A 167 -0.66 -19.69 -12.35
N LEU A 168 0.54 -19.16 -12.38
CA LEU A 168 0.99 -18.31 -13.50
C LEU A 168 1.46 -19.08 -14.72
N HIS A 169 1.60 -20.41 -14.64
CA HIS A 169 2.01 -21.30 -15.76
C HIS A 169 3.17 -20.75 -16.60
N SER A 170 4.04 -19.92 -16.04
CA SER A 170 5.09 -19.28 -16.80
C SER A 170 6.31 -20.20 -16.93
N ASP A 171 6.71 -20.48 -18.16
CA ASP A 171 7.96 -21.14 -18.50
C ASP A 171 9.18 -20.20 -18.35
N TYR A 172 8.93 -18.97 -17.89
CA TYR A 172 9.94 -17.93 -17.74
C TYR A 172 10.52 -17.92 -16.33
N ASP A 173 11.82 -17.61 -16.28
CA ASP A 173 12.59 -17.44 -15.03
C ASP A 173 12.18 -16.09 -14.38
N ILE A 174 11.00 -16.07 -13.75
CA ILE A 174 10.41 -14.86 -13.19
C ILE A 174 10.95 -14.66 -11.78
N ASN A 175 11.56 -13.52 -11.54
CA ASN A 175 12.06 -13.15 -10.22
C ASN A 175 10.93 -12.62 -9.35
N TYR A 176 10.38 -13.48 -8.50
CA TYR A 176 9.46 -13.09 -7.44
C TYR A 176 10.22 -12.71 -6.18
N VAL A 177 9.79 -11.64 -5.55
CA VAL A 177 10.25 -11.24 -4.22
C VAL A 177 9.07 -11.32 -3.26
N SER A 178 9.20 -12.13 -2.21
CA SER A 178 8.25 -12.09 -1.12
C SER A 178 8.50 -10.87 -0.25
N LEU A 179 7.47 -10.09 0.00
CA LEU A 179 7.51 -8.97 0.93
C LEU A 179 7.04 -9.38 2.34
N GLY A 180 6.60 -10.64 2.51
CA GLY A 180 6.17 -11.20 3.79
C GLY A 180 4.67 -11.18 4.01
N LEU A 181 4.29 -11.21 5.28
CA LEU A 181 2.92 -11.36 5.75
C LEU A 181 2.31 -10.01 6.09
N PHE A 182 1.08 -9.77 5.61
CA PHE A 182 0.32 -8.55 5.84
C PHE A 182 -1.13 -8.86 6.23
N VAL A 183 -1.74 -7.96 6.97
CA VAL A 183 -3.19 -7.87 7.08
C VAL A 183 -3.68 -7.01 5.92
N VAL A 184 -4.54 -7.53 5.06
CA VAL A 184 -4.95 -6.86 3.82
C VAL A 184 -6.45 -6.61 3.83
N PRO A 185 -6.89 -5.35 3.90
CA PRO A 185 -8.28 -4.99 3.77
C PRO A 185 -8.69 -4.89 2.29
N PHE A 186 -9.75 -5.57 1.90
CA PHE A 186 -10.42 -5.43 0.61
C PHE A 186 -11.77 -4.75 0.79
N PHE A 187 -12.08 -3.82 -0.08
CA PHE A 187 -13.31 -3.02 -0.05
C PHE A 187 -14.22 -3.50 -1.18
N ALA A 188 -15.20 -4.30 -0.86
CA ALA A 188 -16.14 -4.85 -1.83
C ALA A 188 -17.58 -4.69 -1.31
N ASP A 189 -18.49 -4.26 -2.18
CA ASP A 189 -19.92 -4.13 -1.90
C ASP A 189 -20.25 -3.29 -0.63
N GLY A 190 -19.44 -2.24 -0.39
CA GLY A 190 -19.58 -1.35 0.76
C GLY A 190 -19.18 -1.98 2.11
N LYS A 191 -18.46 -3.11 2.07
CA LYS A 191 -17.93 -3.80 3.24
C LYS A 191 -16.42 -3.90 3.17
N ILE A 192 -15.81 -4.08 4.33
CA ILE A 192 -14.40 -4.37 4.47
C ILE A 192 -14.28 -5.88 4.74
N ASP A 193 -13.60 -6.59 3.86
CA ASP A 193 -13.21 -7.98 4.06
C ASP A 193 -11.70 -8.02 4.32
N VAL A 194 -11.29 -8.54 5.48
CA VAL A 194 -9.91 -8.46 5.96
C VAL A 194 -9.30 -9.84 5.97
N HIS A 195 -8.17 -9.98 5.30
CA HIS A 195 -7.42 -11.23 5.18
C HIS A 195 -6.02 -11.11 5.76
N LEU A 196 -5.49 -12.21 6.27
CA LEU A 196 -4.06 -12.39 6.47
C LEU A 196 -3.49 -12.94 5.16
N ALA A 197 -2.56 -12.26 4.52
CA ALA A 197 -2.06 -12.65 3.21
C ALA A 197 -0.55 -12.48 3.07
N TYR A 198 0.07 -13.37 2.31
CA TYR A 198 1.42 -13.18 1.79
C TYR A 198 1.39 -12.28 0.57
N LEU A 199 2.27 -11.29 0.54
CA LEU A 199 2.48 -10.41 -0.60
C LEU A 199 3.73 -10.83 -1.37
N HIS A 200 3.54 -11.06 -2.65
CA HIS A 200 4.62 -11.29 -3.59
C HIS A 200 4.66 -10.19 -4.64
N GLU A 201 5.86 -9.68 -4.93
CA GLU A 201 6.11 -8.75 -6.02
C GLU A 201 6.93 -9.43 -7.11
N GLN A 202 6.59 -9.12 -8.35
CA GLN A 202 7.33 -9.49 -9.52
C GLN A 202 7.75 -8.22 -10.26
N TYR A 203 9.00 -8.18 -10.68
CA TYR A 203 9.55 -7.09 -11.46
C TYR A 203 9.70 -7.53 -12.90
N GLU A 204 8.99 -6.89 -13.82
CA GLU A 204 9.08 -7.14 -15.24
C GLU A 204 9.82 -6.00 -15.95
N GLY A 205 11.15 -6.08 -15.98
CA GLY A 205 12.01 -5.14 -16.68
C GLY A 205 11.72 -3.68 -16.35
N CYS A 206 11.38 -2.87 -17.39
CA CYS A 206 11.03 -1.45 -17.26
C CYS A 206 9.51 -1.22 -17.13
N PHE A 207 8.68 -2.25 -17.21
CA PHE A 207 7.26 -2.11 -17.54
C PHE A 207 6.30 -2.20 -16.37
N GLY A 208 6.72 -2.67 -15.22
CA GLY A 208 5.81 -2.68 -14.08
C GLY A 208 6.22 -3.58 -12.92
N ILE A 209 5.47 -3.42 -11.85
CA ILE A 209 5.52 -4.27 -10.67
C ILE A 209 4.18 -4.97 -10.57
N TYR A 210 4.21 -6.30 -10.61
CA TYR A 210 3.02 -7.10 -10.33
C TYR A 210 2.98 -7.42 -8.85
N ARG A 211 1.81 -7.27 -8.24
CA ARG A 211 1.57 -7.61 -6.83
C ARG A 211 0.52 -8.68 -6.74
N THR A 212 0.82 -9.75 -6.03
CA THR A 212 -0.12 -10.82 -5.78
C THR A 212 -0.27 -11.05 -4.29
N PHE A 213 -1.52 -11.09 -3.83
CA PHE A 213 -1.88 -11.43 -2.46
C PHE A 213 -2.44 -12.84 -2.41
N ILE A 214 -1.85 -13.67 -1.56
CA ILE A 214 -2.26 -15.06 -1.34
C ILE A 214 -2.69 -15.22 0.11
N ASP A 215 -3.93 -15.62 0.32
CA ASP A 215 -4.49 -15.83 1.65
C ASP A 215 -3.64 -16.83 2.44
N ALA A 216 -3.20 -16.42 3.62
CA ALA A 216 -2.29 -17.19 4.45
C ALA A 216 -2.95 -18.38 5.18
N HIS A 217 -4.27 -18.47 5.13
CA HIS A 217 -5.02 -19.58 5.70
C HIS A 217 -5.47 -20.59 4.65
N SER A 218 -6.05 -20.13 3.54
CA SER A 218 -6.63 -20.98 2.51
C SER A 218 -5.69 -21.27 1.34
N GLY A 219 -4.74 -20.38 1.05
CA GLY A 219 -3.93 -20.41 -0.16
C GLY A 219 -4.65 -19.86 -1.40
N GLU A 220 -5.82 -19.24 -1.24
CA GLU A 220 -6.56 -18.61 -2.32
C GLU A 220 -5.78 -17.38 -2.84
N ILE A 221 -5.74 -17.18 -4.15
CA ILE A 221 -5.20 -15.96 -4.74
C ILE A 221 -6.26 -14.86 -4.59
N LEU A 222 -6.02 -13.93 -3.68
CA LEU A 222 -6.97 -12.88 -3.36
C LEU A 222 -7.01 -11.80 -4.43
N SER A 223 -5.85 -11.33 -4.87
CA SER A 223 -5.75 -10.31 -5.89
C SER A 223 -4.41 -10.41 -6.61
N CYS A 224 -4.42 -10.08 -7.90
CA CYS A 224 -3.24 -9.95 -8.72
C CYS A 224 -3.32 -8.63 -9.48
N ASP A 225 -2.34 -7.76 -9.32
CA ASP A 225 -2.32 -6.40 -9.86
C ASP A 225 -1.06 -6.14 -10.69
N LEU A 226 -1.25 -5.47 -11.82
CA LEU A 226 -0.20 -4.87 -12.63
C LEU A 226 -0.14 -3.36 -12.34
N ARG A 227 1.02 -2.86 -11.94
CA ARG A 227 1.27 -1.43 -11.78
C ARG A 227 2.40 -0.92 -12.65
#